data_195177e369f4c32108a71edaccf10980
#
_entry.id   195177e369f4c32108a71edaccf10980
#
_cell.length_a   1.000
_cell.length_b   1.000
_cell.length_c   1.000
_cell.angle_alpha   90.00
_cell.angle_beta   90.00
_cell.angle_gamma   90.00
#
_symmetry.space_group_name_H-M   'P 1'
#
loop_
_entity.id
_entity.type
_entity.pdbx_description
1 polymer ?
#
loop_
_entity_poly.entity_id
_entity_poly.type
_entity_poly.pdbx_seq_one_letter_code
_entity_poly.pdbx_strand_id
1 'polypeptide(L)'
;MSKDNTPLSKMFQIEVVLSLCEPLPAVDVWLVLDLLRASSTIVTWFERGGKEIYPESTIDSALLLKARMLKEGHAPLLMGEKNSMPPEGFDAGNSPLEIDEKTAKLYPTAIIATTNGTKAIHKAIASGAAVYIACARNALHAIDTAIDHGCNIGILCAGRFGRPAMDDTICAGLMVERFCRLLPNIILSDGANIALKIWKSTKGSFEHNIRVADHAKFLKKIGYNEDISFACERDSVAYVPVVKEVSDFCDSGLRPIITCERMSALRYFSQEAAFSIIREEQIQVKDEEEIKVFKDKIKIVKAAEDGDIFFGGDSYMNKRLSRRNLDYDFGSR
;
A
#
# COMPACT_ATOMS: atom_id res chain seq x y z
N MET A 1 -1.61 13.94 -37.07
CA MET A 1 -2.85 13.83 -36.26
C MET A 1 -2.46 13.36 -34.88
N SER A 2 -2.23 14.28 -33.95
CA SER A 2 -1.98 13.95 -32.54
C SER A 2 -3.28 13.43 -31.96
N LYS A 3 -3.29 12.17 -31.51
CA LYS A 3 -4.40 11.66 -30.71
C LYS A 3 -4.31 12.39 -29.36
N ASP A 4 -5.24 13.30 -29.12
CA ASP A 4 -5.49 13.85 -27.79
C ASP A 4 -5.90 12.69 -26.84
N ASN A 5 -4.90 12.10 -26.19
CA ASN A 5 -5.06 11.05 -25.20
C ASN A 5 -5.16 11.67 -23.80
N THR A 6 -5.76 12.86 -23.68
CA THR A 6 -6.00 13.50 -22.38
C THR A 6 -7.01 12.68 -21.59
N PRO A 7 -6.75 12.33 -20.33
CA PRO A 7 -7.67 11.60 -19.45
C PRO A 7 -9.05 12.27 -19.33
N LEU A 8 -9.13 13.57 -19.64
CA LEU A 8 -10.31 14.42 -19.54
C LEU A 8 -11.50 14.01 -20.44
N SER A 9 -11.28 13.21 -21.52
CA SER A 9 -12.33 12.76 -22.44
C SER A 9 -12.86 11.36 -22.13
N LYS A 10 -12.19 10.60 -21.25
CA LYS A 10 -12.60 9.22 -20.90
C LYS A 10 -13.59 9.21 -19.74
N MET A 11 -14.54 8.27 -19.80
CA MET A 11 -15.42 7.94 -18.67
C MET A 11 -14.73 6.88 -17.82
N PHE A 12 -14.57 7.13 -16.54
CA PHE A 12 -13.98 6.19 -15.59
C PHE A 12 -15.06 5.55 -14.72
N GLN A 13 -14.91 4.26 -14.45
CA GLN A 13 -15.76 3.52 -13.53
C GLN A 13 -14.90 3.00 -12.37
N ILE A 14 -15.31 3.31 -11.15
CA ILE A 14 -14.62 2.84 -9.94
C ILE A 14 -15.49 1.85 -9.21
N GLU A 15 -14.96 0.64 -9.09
CA GLU A 15 -15.54 -0.45 -8.33
C GLU A 15 -14.83 -0.60 -6.98
N VAL A 16 -15.58 -0.86 -5.91
CA VAL A 16 -15.01 -1.29 -4.62
C VAL A 16 -15.69 -2.56 -4.18
N VAL A 17 -14.90 -3.61 -4.00
CA VAL A 17 -15.32 -4.88 -3.41
C VAL A 17 -14.83 -4.91 -1.98
N LEU A 18 -15.76 -4.93 -1.03
CA LEU A 18 -15.46 -4.77 0.40
C LEU A 18 -15.07 -6.06 1.11
N SER A 19 -15.32 -7.21 0.47
CA SER A 19 -15.07 -8.54 1.05
C SER A 19 -14.76 -9.57 -0.02
N LEU A 20 -13.90 -10.52 0.30
CA LEU A 20 -13.58 -11.65 -0.59
C LEU A 20 -14.77 -12.59 -0.86
N CYS A 21 -15.87 -12.48 -0.10
CA CYS A 21 -17.08 -13.26 -0.35
C CYS A 21 -17.95 -12.67 -1.47
N GLU A 22 -17.70 -11.44 -1.88
CA GLU A 22 -18.41 -10.81 -3.00
C GLU A 22 -17.88 -11.29 -4.36
N PRO A 23 -18.71 -11.39 -5.40
CA PRO A 23 -18.23 -11.63 -6.77
C PRO A 23 -17.38 -10.44 -7.24
N LEU A 24 -16.41 -10.71 -8.10
CA LEU A 24 -15.61 -9.65 -8.72
C LEU A 24 -16.31 -9.16 -9.99
N PRO A 25 -16.56 -7.84 -10.14
CA PRO A 25 -16.94 -7.26 -11.42
C PRO A 25 -15.78 -7.30 -12.42
N ALA A 26 -16.08 -7.17 -13.71
CA ALA A 26 -15.06 -7.04 -14.75
C ALA A 26 -14.43 -5.64 -14.66
N VAL A 27 -13.13 -5.60 -14.53
CA VAL A 27 -12.34 -4.35 -14.49
C VAL A 27 -11.05 -4.50 -15.31
N ASP A 28 -10.43 -3.39 -15.67
CA ASP A 28 -9.14 -3.39 -16.36
C ASP A 28 -7.97 -3.65 -15.38
N VAL A 29 -8.14 -3.17 -14.14
CA VAL A 29 -7.10 -3.23 -13.09
C VAL A 29 -7.69 -3.34 -11.70
N TRP A 30 -7.06 -4.15 -10.86
CA TRP A 30 -7.31 -4.26 -9.43
C TRP A 30 -6.23 -3.58 -8.61
N LEU A 31 -6.63 -2.73 -7.67
CA LEU A 31 -5.82 -2.29 -6.55
C LEU A 31 -6.19 -3.15 -5.34
N VAL A 32 -5.33 -4.10 -4.99
CA VAL A 32 -5.56 -5.00 -3.83
C VAL A 32 -5.13 -4.28 -2.56
N LEU A 33 -6.06 -4.21 -1.60
CA LEU A 33 -5.95 -3.46 -0.37
C LEU A 33 -6.16 -4.36 0.86
N ASP A 34 -5.13 -4.47 1.70
CA ASP A 34 -5.14 -5.03 3.05
C ASP A 34 -4.30 -4.09 3.92
N LEU A 35 -4.95 -3.04 4.43
CA LEU A 35 -4.24 -1.95 5.11
C LEU A 35 -3.50 -2.46 6.35
N LEU A 36 -4.18 -3.25 7.14
CA LEU A 36 -3.65 -3.88 8.32
C LEU A 36 -3.66 -5.41 8.16
N ARG A 37 -2.56 -6.04 7.55
CA ARG A 37 -1.24 -5.39 7.33
C ARG A 37 -0.62 -5.72 5.97
N ALA A 38 -1.13 -6.73 5.23
CA ALA A 38 -0.39 -7.35 4.13
C ALA A 38 0.04 -6.35 3.05
N SER A 39 -0.84 -5.46 2.57
CA SER A 39 -0.45 -4.46 1.56
C SER A 39 0.60 -3.49 2.09
N SER A 40 0.49 -3.06 3.35
CA SER A 40 1.48 -2.20 4.00
C SER A 40 2.84 -2.88 4.12
N THR A 41 2.86 -4.17 4.45
CA THR A 41 4.08 -4.99 4.55
C THR A 41 4.74 -5.18 3.19
N ILE A 42 3.97 -5.52 2.15
CA ILE A 42 4.46 -5.70 0.78
C ILE A 42 5.09 -4.39 0.26
N VAL A 43 4.39 -3.27 0.39
CA VAL A 43 4.90 -1.96 -0.05
C VAL A 43 6.19 -1.59 0.69
N THR A 44 6.25 -1.85 2.00
CA THR A 44 7.43 -1.60 2.83
C THR A 44 8.61 -2.49 2.44
N TRP A 45 8.37 -3.75 2.06
CA TRP A 45 9.41 -4.64 1.55
C TRP A 45 10.18 -4.02 0.39
N PHE A 46 9.46 -3.52 -0.62
CA PHE A 46 10.08 -2.88 -1.78
C PHE A 46 10.72 -1.53 -1.44
N GLU A 47 10.11 -0.72 -0.58
CA GLU A 47 10.71 0.52 -0.08
C GLU A 47 12.09 0.27 0.55
N ARG A 48 12.24 -0.86 1.26
CA ARG A 48 13.47 -1.24 1.97
C ARG A 48 14.47 -2.02 1.14
N GLY A 49 14.21 -2.22 -0.15
CA GLY A 49 15.15 -2.76 -1.11
C GLY A 49 14.96 -4.23 -1.48
N GLY A 50 13.89 -4.87 -1.03
CA GLY A 50 13.44 -6.17 -1.52
C GLY A 50 13.15 -6.14 -3.01
N LYS A 51 13.28 -7.29 -3.70
CA LYS A 51 13.15 -7.36 -5.17
C LYS A 51 11.92 -8.11 -5.61
N GLU A 52 11.58 -9.19 -4.91
CA GLU A 52 10.54 -10.12 -5.31
C GLU A 52 9.79 -10.66 -4.10
N ILE A 53 8.49 -10.87 -4.25
CA ILE A 53 7.66 -11.56 -3.27
C ILE A 53 6.82 -12.61 -3.97
N TYR A 54 6.80 -13.83 -3.44
CA TYR A 54 5.90 -14.90 -3.84
C TYR A 54 4.72 -14.95 -2.87
N PRO A 55 3.52 -14.51 -3.29
CA PRO A 55 2.34 -14.57 -2.45
C PRO A 55 1.75 -15.98 -2.47
N GLU A 56 1.71 -16.65 -1.32
CA GLU A 56 1.13 -17.98 -1.16
C GLU A 56 -0.22 -17.92 -0.45
N SER A 57 -1.17 -18.72 -0.90
CA SER A 57 -2.53 -18.73 -0.35
C SER A 57 -2.66 -19.49 0.97
N THR A 58 -1.67 -20.35 1.29
CA THR A 58 -1.64 -21.18 2.51
C THR A 58 -0.26 -21.20 3.14
N ILE A 59 -0.21 -21.48 4.44
CA ILE A 59 1.04 -21.69 5.18
C ILE A 59 1.81 -22.89 4.60
N ASP A 60 1.11 -23.97 4.33
CA ASP A 60 1.72 -25.21 3.85
C ASP A 60 2.37 -25.01 2.47
N SER A 61 1.70 -24.30 1.54
CA SER A 61 2.29 -23.97 0.24
C SER A 61 3.51 -23.06 0.36
N ALA A 62 3.50 -22.13 1.30
CA ALA A 62 4.64 -21.24 1.57
C ALA A 62 5.85 -22.01 2.12
N LEU A 63 5.65 -22.91 3.06
CA LEU A 63 6.71 -23.79 3.59
C LEU A 63 7.28 -24.71 2.51
N LEU A 64 6.42 -25.30 1.67
CA LEU A 64 6.84 -26.15 0.56
C LEU A 64 7.66 -25.36 -0.47
N LEU A 65 7.23 -24.13 -0.82
CA LEU A 65 7.97 -23.27 -1.73
C LEU A 65 9.34 -22.91 -1.18
N LYS A 66 9.43 -22.49 0.11
CA LYS A 66 10.72 -22.24 0.77
C LYS A 66 11.64 -23.44 0.70
N ALA A 67 11.12 -24.64 1.02
CA ALA A 67 11.93 -25.86 1.00
C ALA A 67 12.44 -26.19 -0.41
N ARG A 68 11.65 -25.95 -1.48
CA ARG A 68 12.09 -26.10 -2.87
C ARG A 68 13.16 -25.09 -3.23
N MET A 69 12.93 -23.80 -2.96
CA MET A 69 13.88 -22.74 -3.26
C MET A 69 15.24 -22.96 -2.57
N LEU A 70 15.23 -23.43 -1.32
CA LEU A 70 16.46 -23.79 -0.60
C LEU A 70 17.23 -24.94 -1.27
N LYS A 71 16.56 -25.95 -1.82
CA LYS A 71 17.21 -27.04 -2.56
C LYS A 71 17.87 -26.57 -3.85
N GLU A 72 17.36 -25.50 -4.44
CA GLU A 72 17.87 -24.88 -5.66
C GLU A 72 18.95 -23.81 -5.36
N GLY A 73 19.32 -23.63 -4.08
CA GLY A 73 20.34 -22.67 -3.66
C GLY A 73 19.83 -21.26 -3.44
N HIS A 74 18.52 -21.03 -3.46
CA HIS A 74 17.89 -19.76 -3.13
C HIS A 74 17.49 -19.72 -1.66
N ALA A 75 17.71 -18.60 -0.98
CA ALA A 75 17.38 -18.42 0.44
C ALA A 75 16.32 -17.29 0.60
N PRO A 76 15.03 -17.56 0.35
CA PRO A 76 13.99 -16.55 0.51
C PRO A 76 13.68 -16.31 2.00
N LEU A 77 13.30 -15.06 2.35
CA LEU A 77 12.68 -14.77 3.63
C LEU A 77 11.24 -15.27 3.62
N LEU A 78 10.87 -16.11 4.56
CA LEU A 78 9.48 -16.56 4.73
C LEU A 78 8.79 -15.70 5.79
N MET A 79 7.81 -14.89 5.37
CA MET A 79 7.07 -13.98 6.21
C MET A 79 5.56 -14.17 6.11
N GLY A 80 4.81 -13.73 7.10
CA GLY A 80 3.36 -13.81 7.07
C GLY A 80 2.71 -13.99 8.42
N GLU A 81 1.42 -14.33 8.42
CA GLU A 81 0.67 -14.46 9.66
C GLU A 81 -0.45 -15.51 9.59
N LYS A 82 -0.78 -16.05 10.75
CA LYS A 82 -2.02 -16.72 11.08
C LYS A 82 -2.58 -16.12 12.36
N ASN A 83 -3.80 -15.58 12.31
CA ASN A 83 -4.37 -14.85 13.44
C ASN A 83 -3.48 -13.67 13.91
N SER A 84 -2.88 -12.96 12.97
CA SER A 84 -1.97 -11.81 13.14
C SER A 84 -0.62 -12.11 13.81
N MET A 85 -0.29 -13.39 14.07
CA MET A 85 0.98 -13.86 14.65
C MET A 85 1.79 -14.66 13.62
N PRO A 86 3.13 -14.62 13.65
CA PRO A 86 3.94 -15.43 12.76
C PRO A 86 3.68 -16.92 13.00
N PRO A 87 3.44 -17.72 11.93
CA PRO A 87 3.31 -19.17 12.05
C PRO A 87 4.64 -19.83 12.43
N GLU A 88 4.57 -21.03 12.98
CA GLU A 88 5.76 -21.86 13.22
C GLU A 88 6.53 -22.10 11.92
N GLY A 89 7.86 -21.97 11.96
CA GLY A 89 8.75 -22.14 10.81
C GLY A 89 8.87 -20.92 9.90
N PHE A 90 8.19 -19.81 10.21
CA PHE A 90 8.35 -18.54 9.53
C PHE A 90 9.52 -17.73 10.11
N ASP A 91 10.23 -16.99 9.25
CA ASP A 91 11.38 -16.17 9.64
C ASP A 91 10.93 -14.81 10.21
N ALA A 92 9.77 -14.30 9.76
CA ALA A 92 9.18 -13.03 10.18
C ALA A 92 7.65 -13.09 10.19
N GLY A 93 7.03 -12.18 10.92
CA GLY A 93 5.59 -11.97 10.91
C GLY A 93 5.11 -11.18 9.69
N ASN A 94 3.92 -10.59 9.83
CA ASN A 94 3.33 -9.68 8.84
C ASN A 94 3.38 -8.21 9.31
N SER A 95 4.28 -7.87 10.22
CA SER A 95 4.49 -6.49 10.63
C SER A 95 5.42 -5.78 9.64
N PRO A 96 5.02 -4.64 9.08
CA PRO A 96 5.93 -3.86 8.23
C PRO A 96 7.15 -3.34 8.99
N LEU A 97 7.09 -3.29 10.33
CA LEU A 97 8.18 -2.83 11.19
C LEU A 97 9.20 -3.91 11.53
N GLU A 98 8.87 -5.20 11.35
CA GLU A 98 9.80 -6.31 11.55
C GLU A 98 10.85 -6.42 10.43
N ILE A 99 10.59 -5.81 9.27
CA ILE A 99 11.46 -5.89 8.10
C ILE A 99 12.25 -4.59 7.99
N ASP A 100 13.53 -4.58 8.31
CA ASP A 100 14.42 -3.45 8.09
C ASP A 100 15.13 -3.52 6.72
N GLU A 101 15.84 -2.43 6.34
CA GLU A 101 16.59 -2.39 5.08
C GLU A 101 17.69 -3.44 5.00
N LYS A 102 18.30 -3.79 6.13
CA LYS A 102 19.37 -4.81 6.18
C LYS A 102 18.78 -6.17 5.85
N THR A 103 17.65 -6.50 6.43
CA THR A 103 16.92 -7.76 6.15
C THR A 103 16.47 -7.84 4.71
N ALA A 104 15.83 -6.78 4.17
CA ALA A 104 15.35 -6.77 2.79
C ALA A 104 16.49 -6.84 1.76
N LYS A 105 17.66 -6.27 2.06
CA LYS A 105 18.85 -6.36 1.20
C LYS A 105 19.57 -7.72 1.32
N LEU A 106 19.55 -8.34 2.51
CA LEU A 106 20.12 -9.67 2.73
C LEU A 106 19.29 -10.77 2.05
N TYR A 107 17.98 -10.63 2.09
CA TYR A 107 17.01 -11.55 1.48
C TYR A 107 16.22 -10.84 0.37
N PRO A 108 16.78 -10.67 -0.84
CA PRO A 108 16.10 -9.90 -1.90
C PRO A 108 14.80 -10.53 -2.37
N THR A 109 14.58 -11.80 -2.09
CA THR A 109 13.37 -12.58 -2.40
C THR A 109 12.66 -12.95 -1.10
N ALA A 110 11.33 -12.76 -1.05
CA ALA A 110 10.49 -13.21 0.05
C ALA A 110 9.36 -14.12 -0.43
N ILE A 111 8.84 -14.91 0.49
CA ILE A 111 7.57 -15.64 0.36
C ILE A 111 6.64 -15.06 1.44
N ILE A 112 5.42 -14.69 1.07
CA ILE A 112 4.44 -14.17 2.02
C ILE A 112 3.17 -15.03 2.02
N ALA A 113 2.69 -15.40 3.20
CA ALA A 113 1.40 -16.06 3.37
C ALA A 113 0.60 -15.40 4.50
N THR A 114 -0.61 -14.94 4.19
CA THR A 114 -1.49 -14.26 5.15
C THR A 114 -2.91 -14.79 5.09
N THR A 115 -3.68 -14.55 6.13
CA THR A 115 -5.06 -15.05 6.24
C THR A 115 -5.99 -14.47 5.17
N ASN A 116 -5.84 -13.18 4.83
CA ASN A 116 -6.73 -12.45 3.93
C ASN A 116 -6.01 -11.86 2.71
N GLY A 117 -4.92 -11.12 2.91
CA GLY A 117 -4.26 -10.35 1.85
C GLY A 117 -3.77 -11.20 0.67
N THR A 118 -3.10 -12.33 0.92
CA THR A 118 -2.64 -13.21 -0.16
C THR A 118 -3.80 -13.87 -0.91
N LYS A 119 -4.91 -14.18 -0.23
CA LYS A 119 -6.12 -14.67 -0.90
C LYS A 119 -6.76 -13.59 -1.78
N ALA A 120 -6.73 -12.33 -1.35
CA ALA A 120 -7.19 -11.20 -2.17
C ALA A 120 -6.36 -11.10 -3.45
N ILE A 121 -5.04 -11.22 -3.36
CA ILE A 121 -4.13 -11.23 -4.51
C ILE A 121 -4.49 -12.36 -5.47
N HIS A 122 -4.60 -13.60 -4.99
CA HIS A 122 -4.97 -14.75 -5.84
C HIS A 122 -6.36 -14.59 -6.47
N LYS A 123 -7.34 -14.04 -5.73
CA LYS A 123 -8.67 -13.78 -6.27
C LYS A 123 -8.64 -12.73 -7.38
N ALA A 124 -7.85 -11.67 -7.21
CA ALA A 124 -7.67 -10.63 -8.23
C ALA A 124 -7.01 -11.19 -9.50
N ILE A 125 -5.94 -12.00 -9.35
CA ILE A 125 -5.26 -12.67 -10.48
C ILE A 125 -6.24 -13.53 -11.28
N ALA A 126 -7.06 -14.31 -10.61
CA ALA A 126 -8.04 -15.19 -11.24
C ALA A 126 -9.10 -14.47 -12.10
N SER A 127 -9.24 -13.14 -11.96
CA SER A 127 -10.11 -12.32 -12.81
C SER A 127 -9.50 -12.01 -14.19
N GLY A 128 -8.19 -12.20 -14.37
CA GLY A 128 -7.46 -11.85 -15.61
C GLY A 128 -7.14 -10.38 -15.79
N ALA A 129 -7.53 -9.50 -14.85
CA ALA A 129 -7.17 -8.09 -14.86
C ALA A 129 -5.74 -7.86 -14.35
N ALA A 130 -5.16 -6.69 -14.66
CA ALA A 130 -3.90 -6.28 -14.04
C ALA A 130 -4.06 -6.14 -12.52
N VAL A 131 -3.04 -6.49 -11.74
CA VAL A 131 -3.13 -6.48 -10.27
C VAL A 131 -1.97 -5.70 -9.69
N TYR A 132 -2.29 -4.69 -8.88
CA TYR A 132 -1.34 -3.88 -8.12
C TYR A 132 -1.67 -3.91 -6.64
N ILE A 133 -0.65 -3.71 -5.81
CA ILE A 133 -0.81 -3.66 -4.35
C ILE A 133 -0.87 -2.19 -3.91
N ALA A 134 -1.95 -1.85 -3.21
CA ALA A 134 -2.20 -0.50 -2.72
C ALA A 134 -2.46 -0.48 -1.21
N CYS A 135 -2.00 0.59 -0.57
CA CYS A 135 -2.32 0.94 0.82
C CYS A 135 -2.27 2.46 0.98
N ALA A 136 -2.50 2.99 2.16
CA ALA A 136 -2.43 4.43 2.39
C ALA A 136 -1.05 5.02 2.06
N ARG A 137 0.03 4.25 2.28
CA ARG A 137 1.41 4.71 2.09
C ARG A 137 1.78 4.99 0.63
N ASN A 138 1.14 4.34 -0.34
CA ASN A 138 1.40 4.53 -1.77
C ASN A 138 0.15 4.93 -2.58
N ALA A 139 -0.90 5.42 -1.93
CA ALA A 139 -2.22 5.55 -2.52
C ALA A 139 -2.24 6.44 -3.78
N LEU A 140 -1.57 7.60 -3.79
CA LEU A 140 -1.51 8.47 -4.98
C LEU A 140 -0.81 7.80 -6.17
N HIS A 141 0.32 7.13 -5.94
CA HIS A 141 1.04 6.43 -6.99
C HIS A 141 0.26 5.23 -7.52
N ALA A 142 -0.45 4.51 -6.65
CA ALA A 142 -1.32 3.40 -7.05
C ALA A 142 -2.50 3.89 -7.90
N ILE A 143 -3.13 5.01 -7.55
CA ILE A 143 -4.19 5.65 -8.31
C ILE A 143 -3.68 6.08 -9.69
N ASP A 144 -2.54 6.77 -9.74
CA ASP A 144 -1.91 7.23 -10.99
C ASP A 144 -1.60 6.04 -11.92
N THR A 145 -1.06 4.95 -11.37
CA THR A 145 -0.79 3.72 -12.11
C THR A 145 -2.07 3.06 -12.64
N ALA A 146 -3.13 3.02 -11.82
CA ALA A 146 -4.40 2.43 -12.23
C ALA A 146 -5.06 3.20 -13.40
N ILE A 147 -4.98 4.52 -13.40
CA ILE A 147 -5.50 5.38 -14.47
C ILE A 147 -4.75 5.14 -15.80
N ASP A 148 -3.44 4.85 -15.72
CA ASP A 148 -2.63 4.48 -16.89
C ASP A 148 -3.08 3.15 -17.50
N HIS A 149 -3.52 2.21 -16.68
CA HIS A 149 -3.93 0.88 -17.12
C HIS A 149 -5.29 0.84 -17.84
N GLY A 150 -6.28 1.61 -17.38
CA GLY A 150 -7.61 1.55 -17.95
C GLY A 150 -8.63 2.46 -17.29
N CYS A 151 -9.87 2.33 -17.73
CA CYS A 151 -10.98 3.17 -17.27
C CYS A 151 -11.87 2.47 -16.24
N ASN A 152 -11.88 1.14 -16.20
CA ASN A 152 -12.64 0.35 -15.22
C ASN A 152 -11.67 -0.09 -14.12
N ILE A 153 -11.66 0.63 -13.01
CA ILE A 153 -10.70 0.45 -11.92
C ILE A 153 -11.40 -0.15 -10.71
N GLY A 154 -10.87 -1.27 -10.21
CA GLY A 154 -11.35 -1.94 -9.02
C GLY A 154 -10.43 -1.73 -7.82
N ILE A 155 -11.00 -1.50 -6.64
CA ILE A 155 -10.32 -1.62 -5.35
C ILE A 155 -10.87 -2.87 -4.66
N LEU A 156 -10.01 -3.87 -4.44
CA LEU A 156 -10.37 -5.11 -3.75
C LEU A 156 -9.86 -5.08 -2.32
N CYS A 157 -10.76 -4.84 -1.38
CA CYS A 157 -10.48 -4.96 0.04
C CYS A 157 -10.38 -6.43 0.44
N ALA A 158 -9.30 -6.80 1.13
CA ALA A 158 -9.13 -8.16 1.64
C ALA A 158 -10.19 -8.51 2.69
N GLY A 159 -10.62 -7.51 3.45
CA GLY A 159 -11.56 -7.69 4.53
C GLY A 159 -11.00 -8.59 5.65
N ARG A 160 -11.88 -9.04 6.55
CA ARG A 160 -11.47 -9.92 7.65
C ARG A 160 -12.48 -11.03 7.86
N PHE A 161 -12.01 -12.28 7.84
CA PHE A 161 -12.87 -13.47 8.01
C PHE A 161 -14.05 -13.51 7.02
N GLY A 162 -13.85 -13.09 5.77
CA GLY A 162 -14.87 -13.05 4.73
C GLY A 162 -15.89 -11.90 4.90
N ARG A 163 -15.63 -10.95 5.79
CA ARG A 163 -16.48 -9.78 6.02
C ARG A 163 -15.75 -8.48 5.67
N PRO A 164 -16.45 -7.39 5.36
CA PRO A 164 -15.85 -6.08 5.24
C PRO A 164 -15.05 -5.71 6.51
N ALA A 165 -13.89 -5.12 6.34
CA ALA A 165 -13.09 -4.55 7.43
C ALA A 165 -13.13 -3.03 7.37
N MET A 166 -13.28 -2.39 8.54
CA MET A 166 -13.45 -0.94 8.61
C MET A 166 -12.18 -0.20 8.16
N ASP A 167 -11.01 -0.70 8.51
CA ASP A 167 -9.71 -0.16 8.11
C ASP A 167 -9.53 -0.17 6.58
N ASP A 168 -9.80 -1.29 5.91
CA ASP A 168 -9.77 -1.37 4.45
C ASP A 168 -10.83 -0.46 3.82
N THR A 169 -12.06 -0.46 4.36
CA THR A 169 -13.18 0.33 3.83
C THR A 169 -12.88 1.83 3.89
N ILE A 170 -12.30 2.32 5.00
CA ILE A 170 -11.92 3.73 5.15
C ILE A 170 -10.79 4.09 4.18
N CYS A 171 -9.78 3.23 4.04
CA CYS A 171 -8.69 3.44 3.11
C CYS A 171 -9.16 3.43 1.65
N ALA A 172 -10.04 2.49 1.28
CA ALA A 172 -10.68 2.48 -0.04
C ALA A 172 -11.49 3.77 -0.29
N GLY A 173 -12.23 4.25 0.71
CA GLY A 173 -13.00 5.49 0.64
C GLY A 173 -12.14 6.73 0.42
N LEU A 174 -10.96 6.81 1.08
CA LEU A 174 -9.95 7.83 0.83
C LEU A 174 -9.48 7.78 -0.64
N MET A 175 -9.20 6.59 -1.17
CA MET A 175 -8.77 6.43 -2.56
C MET A 175 -9.88 6.82 -3.54
N VAL A 176 -11.13 6.43 -3.28
CA VAL A 176 -12.29 6.82 -4.11
C VAL A 176 -12.49 8.33 -4.11
N GLU A 177 -12.35 9.01 -2.96
CA GLU A 177 -12.41 10.47 -2.91
C GLU A 177 -11.35 11.12 -3.80
N ARG A 178 -10.14 10.60 -3.80
CA ARG A 178 -9.05 11.08 -4.66
C ARG A 178 -9.35 10.86 -6.14
N PHE A 179 -9.88 9.70 -6.54
CA PHE A 179 -10.37 9.50 -7.90
C PHE A 179 -11.42 10.54 -8.28
N CYS A 180 -12.39 10.84 -7.40
CA CYS A 180 -13.41 11.88 -7.66
C CYS A 180 -12.83 13.28 -7.82
N ARG A 181 -11.72 13.60 -7.15
CA ARG A 181 -11.05 14.90 -7.27
C ARG A 181 -10.17 15.01 -8.52
N LEU A 182 -9.63 13.88 -8.97
CA LEU A 182 -8.66 13.83 -10.05
C LEU A 182 -9.31 13.62 -11.42
N LEU A 183 -10.47 12.95 -11.48
CA LEU A 183 -11.13 12.57 -12.70
C LEU A 183 -12.46 13.33 -12.87
N PRO A 184 -12.65 14.06 -13.97
CA PRO A 184 -13.86 14.88 -14.17
C PRO A 184 -15.10 14.03 -14.50
N ASN A 185 -14.92 12.86 -15.14
CA ASN A 185 -16.00 12.00 -15.58
C ASN A 185 -15.86 10.62 -14.91
N ILE A 186 -16.56 10.43 -13.79
CA ILE A 186 -16.43 9.24 -12.97
C ILE A 186 -17.81 8.66 -12.60
N ILE A 187 -17.93 7.34 -12.69
CA ILE A 187 -19.07 6.58 -12.22
C ILE A 187 -18.60 5.72 -11.05
N LEU A 188 -19.33 5.78 -9.95
CA LEU A 188 -19.05 5.00 -8.75
C LEU A 188 -20.05 3.87 -8.60
N SER A 189 -19.57 2.66 -8.36
CA SER A 189 -20.42 1.54 -7.93
C SER A 189 -21.03 1.78 -6.54
N ASP A 190 -21.96 0.95 -6.13
CA ASP A 190 -22.52 1.01 -4.77
C ASP A 190 -21.44 0.77 -3.71
N GLY A 191 -20.52 -0.18 -3.93
CA GLY A 191 -19.38 -0.41 -3.04
C GLY A 191 -18.47 0.81 -2.93
N ALA A 192 -18.18 1.48 -4.04
CA ALA A 192 -17.39 2.72 -4.05
C ALA A 192 -18.12 3.85 -3.31
N ASN A 193 -19.42 3.99 -3.52
CA ASN A 193 -20.26 4.97 -2.81
C ASN A 193 -20.32 4.69 -1.30
N ILE A 194 -20.41 3.42 -0.89
CA ILE A 194 -20.39 3.03 0.53
C ILE A 194 -19.05 3.42 1.16
N ALA A 195 -17.93 3.03 0.54
CA ALA A 195 -16.60 3.36 1.04
C ALA A 195 -16.39 4.88 1.14
N LEU A 196 -16.75 5.62 0.10
CA LEU A 196 -16.68 7.09 0.07
C LEU A 196 -17.53 7.75 1.17
N LYS A 197 -18.76 7.30 1.38
CA LYS A 197 -19.64 7.83 2.42
C LYS A 197 -19.11 7.54 3.82
N ILE A 198 -18.57 6.34 4.04
CA ILE A 198 -17.92 5.99 5.31
C ILE A 198 -16.73 6.92 5.55
N TRP A 199 -15.82 7.05 4.57
CA TRP A 199 -14.69 7.97 4.67
C TRP A 199 -15.14 9.41 4.99
N LYS A 200 -16.09 9.96 4.24
CA LYS A 200 -16.59 11.33 4.45
C LYS A 200 -17.35 11.54 5.77
N SER A 201 -17.89 10.47 6.35
CA SER A 201 -18.56 10.54 7.65
C SER A 201 -17.58 10.52 8.83
N THR A 202 -16.31 10.15 8.60
CA THR A 202 -15.31 10.07 9.66
C THR A 202 -14.92 11.48 10.13
N LYS A 203 -14.66 11.61 11.44
CA LYS A 203 -14.18 12.85 12.06
C LYS A 203 -12.80 12.60 12.64
N GLY A 204 -11.95 13.62 12.63
CA GLY A 204 -10.59 13.50 13.11
C GLY A 204 -9.61 12.98 12.04
N SER A 205 -8.41 12.61 12.45
CA SER A 205 -7.36 12.15 11.52
C SER A 205 -7.69 10.77 10.92
N PHE A 206 -7.06 10.47 9.78
CA PHE A 206 -7.15 9.15 9.15
C PHE A 206 -6.80 8.04 10.15
N GLU A 207 -5.68 8.18 10.86
CA GLU A 207 -5.24 7.21 11.88
C GLU A 207 -6.26 7.04 13.00
N HIS A 208 -6.87 8.12 13.49
CA HIS A 208 -7.90 8.05 14.51
C HIS A 208 -9.06 7.13 14.07
N ASN A 209 -9.47 7.26 12.82
CA ASN A 209 -10.58 6.48 12.28
C ASN A 209 -10.19 5.01 12.00
N ILE A 210 -8.94 4.75 11.63
CA ILE A 210 -8.42 3.37 11.51
C ILE A 210 -8.35 2.69 12.89
N ARG A 211 -7.97 3.41 13.94
CA ARG A 211 -7.85 2.85 15.30
C ARG A 211 -9.16 2.37 15.92
N VAL A 212 -10.33 2.80 15.40
CA VAL A 212 -11.62 2.28 15.86
C VAL A 212 -12.01 0.94 15.21
N ALA A 213 -11.31 0.51 14.15
CA ALA A 213 -11.52 -0.78 13.52
C ALA A 213 -11.22 -1.93 14.50
N ASP A 214 -11.98 -3.01 14.42
CA ASP A 214 -11.78 -4.18 15.30
C ASP A 214 -10.42 -4.84 15.08
N HIS A 215 -9.90 -4.79 13.85
CA HIS A 215 -8.55 -5.29 13.55
C HIS A 215 -7.48 -4.44 14.23
N ALA A 216 -7.58 -3.11 14.17
CA ALA A 216 -6.65 -2.22 14.85
C ALA A 216 -6.67 -2.43 16.38
N LYS A 217 -7.87 -2.54 16.98
CA LYS A 217 -8.01 -2.86 18.40
C LYS A 217 -7.34 -4.18 18.76
N PHE A 218 -7.50 -5.20 17.90
CA PHE A 218 -6.87 -6.50 18.12
C PHE A 218 -5.35 -6.40 18.02
N LEU A 219 -4.79 -5.76 16.99
CA LEU A 219 -3.35 -5.53 16.83
C LEU A 219 -2.75 -4.80 18.04
N LYS A 220 -3.42 -3.74 18.52
CA LYS A 220 -3.01 -3.04 19.74
C LYS A 220 -2.94 -3.99 20.94
N LYS A 221 -3.94 -4.87 21.12
CA LYS A 221 -4.00 -5.83 22.23
C LYS A 221 -2.84 -6.83 22.23
N ILE A 222 -2.37 -7.23 21.04
CA ILE A 222 -1.28 -8.22 20.89
C ILE A 222 0.10 -7.57 20.68
N GLY A 223 0.25 -6.26 20.90
CA GLY A 223 1.53 -5.57 20.91
C GLY A 223 1.94 -4.89 19.58
N TYR A 224 1.13 -4.93 18.52
CA TYR A 224 1.41 -4.32 17.21
C TYR A 224 0.77 -2.92 17.06
N ASN A 225 0.77 -2.12 18.11
CA ASN A 225 0.17 -0.78 18.09
C ASN A 225 0.86 0.16 17.08
N GLU A 226 2.19 0.05 16.94
CA GLU A 226 2.98 0.90 16.06
C GLU A 226 2.74 0.60 14.58
N ASP A 227 2.38 -0.64 14.23
CA ASP A 227 2.00 -1.02 12.86
C ASP A 227 0.84 -0.17 12.34
N ILE A 228 -0.08 0.23 13.23
CA ILE A 228 -1.26 1.02 12.88
C ILE A 228 -0.85 2.42 12.46
N SER A 229 -0.02 3.10 13.27
CA SER A 229 0.48 4.44 12.93
C SER A 229 1.29 4.42 11.64
N PHE A 230 2.15 3.40 11.48
CA PHE A 230 2.99 3.22 10.30
C PHE A 230 2.16 2.99 9.03
N ALA A 231 1.15 2.11 9.08
CA ALA A 231 0.26 1.86 7.95
C ALA A 231 -0.59 3.09 7.56
N CYS A 232 -0.81 4.00 8.51
CA CYS A 232 -1.57 5.24 8.31
C CYS A 232 -0.73 6.39 7.74
N GLU A 233 0.58 6.24 7.54
CA GLU A 233 1.39 7.22 6.83
C GLU A 233 0.92 7.32 5.38
N ARG A 234 0.32 8.45 4.99
CA ARG A 234 -0.24 8.62 3.64
C ARG A 234 0.84 9.09 2.66
N ASP A 235 0.86 8.47 1.46
CA ASP A 235 1.70 8.88 0.32
C ASP A 235 3.18 9.07 0.67
N SER A 236 3.67 8.25 1.60
CA SER A 236 5.06 8.27 2.05
C SER A 236 6.00 7.47 1.13
N VAL A 237 5.44 6.69 0.19
CA VAL A 237 6.19 5.72 -0.62
C VAL A 237 5.80 5.83 -2.09
N ALA A 238 6.81 5.92 -2.97
CA ALA A 238 6.65 5.97 -4.42
C ALA A 238 6.86 4.59 -5.08
N TYR A 239 6.42 3.52 -4.45
CA TYR A 239 6.49 2.15 -4.94
C TYR A 239 5.09 1.60 -5.16
N VAL A 240 4.83 1.06 -6.36
CA VAL A 240 3.55 0.42 -6.69
C VAL A 240 3.85 -1.02 -7.11
N PRO A 241 3.78 -1.98 -6.18
CA PRO A 241 4.04 -3.37 -6.49
C PRO A 241 3.01 -3.92 -7.48
N VAL A 242 3.48 -4.64 -8.50
CA VAL A 242 2.68 -5.27 -9.54
C VAL A 242 2.79 -6.78 -9.43
N VAL A 243 1.68 -7.46 -9.60
CA VAL A 243 1.65 -8.93 -9.68
C VAL A 243 1.85 -9.36 -11.12
N LYS A 244 2.79 -10.28 -11.34
CA LYS A 244 3.07 -10.93 -12.61
C LYS A 244 2.96 -12.44 -12.44
N GLU A 245 2.75 -13.16 -13.51
CA GLU A 245 2.85 -14.62 -13.53
C GLU A 245 4.17 -15.02 -14.20
N VAL A 246 4.93 -15.88 -13.54
CA VAL A 246 6.19 -16.43 -14.05
C VAL A 246 6.09 -17.94 -14.12
N SER A 247 6.87 -18.55 -14.99
CA SER A 247 6.99 -20.03 -15.01
C SER A 247 7.51 -20.51 -13.66
N ASP A 248 6.86 -21.52 -13.09
CA ASP A 248 7.33 -22.13 -11.84
C ASP A 248 8.70 -22.79 -12.07
N PHE A 249 9.60 -22.68 -11.11
CA PHE A 249 10.95 -23.27 -11.16
C PHE A 249 10.93 -24.79 -11.30
N CYS A 250 9.88 -25.44 -10.83
CA CYS A 250 9.84 -26.90 -10.67
C CYS A 250 8.71 -27.61 -11.46
N ASP A 251 7.72 -26.87 -11.97
CA ASP A 251 6.56 -27.42 -12.67
C ASP A 251 6.21 -26.56 -13.87
N SER A 252 5.53 -27.13 -14.86
CA SER A 252 5.08 -26.43 -16.08
C SER A 252 3.95 -25.42 -15.85
N GLY A 253 3.68 -25.02 -14.61
CA GLY A 253 2.66 -24.06 -14.21
C GLY A 253 3.14 -22.63 -14.16
N LEU A 254 2.20 -21.68 -14.08
CA LEU A 254 2.46 -20.30 -13.78
C LEU A 254 2.31 -20.05 -12.27
N ARG A 255 3.19 -19.23 -11.73
CA ARG A 255 3.18 -18.83 -10.32
C ARG A 255 3.13 -17.31 -10.21
N PRO A 256 2.30 -16.74 -9.34
CA PRO A 256 2.29 -15.32 -9.13
C PRO A 256 3.57 -14.87 -8.42
N ILE A 257 4.12 -13.78 -8.89
CA ILE A 257 5.22 -13.05 -8.27
C ILE A 257 4.87 -11.56 -8.20
N ILE A 258 5.21 -10.93 -7.12
CA ILE A 258 5.10 -9.48 -6.95
C ILE A 258 6.48 -8.89 -7.18
N THR A 259 6.56 -7.95 -8.11
CA THR A 259 7.76 -7.17 -8.39
C THR A 259 7.42 -5.68 -8.28
N CYS A 260 8.43 -4.83 -8.19
CA CYS A 260 8.18 -3.40 -8.12
C CYS A 260 9.37 -2.61 -8.70
N GLU A 261 9.03 -1.54 -9.41
CA GLU A 261 9.97 -0.48 -9.75
C GLU A 261 9.56 0.80 -9.04
N ARG A 262 10.55 1.59 -8.60
CA ARG A 262 10.27 2.87 -7.99
C ARG A 262 9.71 3.83 -9.04
N MET A 263 8.57 4.45 -8.75
CA MET A 263 8.01 5.50 -9.59
C MET A 263 8.81 6.78 -9.43
N SER A 264 9.27 7.36 -10.55
CA SER A 264 10.07 8.60 -10.53
C SER A 264 9.21 9.86 -10.41
N ALA A 265 8.00 9.83 -10.96
CA ALA A 265 7.03 10.93 -10.93
C ALA A 265 5.61 10.40 -11.15
N LEU A 266 4.62 11.20 -10.76
CA LEU A 266 3.22 10.98 -11.14
C LEU A 266 3.06 11.36 -12.63
N ARG A 267 2.32 10.54 -13.40
CA ARG A 267 2.17 10.71 -14.86
C ARG A 267 1.00 11.58 -15.25
N TYR A 268 -0.10 11.48 -14.50
CA TYR A 268 -1.38 12.12 -14.84
C TYR A 268 -1.69 13.34 -13.99
N PHE A 269 -0.95 13.56 -12.92
CA PHE A 269 -1.21 14.66 -11.99
C PHE A 269 -0.02 15.59 -11.93
N SER A 270 -0.29 16.89 -12.07
CA SER A 270 0.72 17.88 -11.68
C SER A 270 1.00 17.71 -10.17
N GLN A 271 2.23 17.93 -9.78
CA GLN A 271 2.59 17.91 -8.36
C GLN A 271 1.69 18.86 -7.57
N GLU A 272 1.28 19.99 -8.14
CA GLU A 272 0.35 20.96 -7.55
C GLU A 272 -1.03 20.36 -7.26
N ALA A 273 -1.61 19.59 -8.18
CA ALA A 273 -2.90 18.92 -7.98
C ALA A 273 -2.81 17.86 -6.86
N ALA A 274 -1.75 17.05 -6.86
CA ALA A 274 -1.49 16.07 -5.80
C ALA A 274 -1.30 16.76 -4.44
N PHE A 275 -0.55 17.87 -4.39
CA PHE A 275 -0.35 18.66 -3.18
C PHE A 275 -1.62 19.34 -2.69
N SER A 276 -2.48 19.84 -3.60
CA SER A 276 -3.76 20.43 -3.21
C SER A 276 -4.64 19.41 -2.50
N ILE A 277 -4.71 18.18 -3.02
CA ILE A 277 -5.50 17.10 -2.42
C ILE A 277 -4.97 16.74 -1.03
N ILE A 278 -3.67 16.53 -0.91
CA ILE A 278 -3.03 16.21 0.38
C ILE A 278 -3.23 17.35 1.38
N ARG A 279 -3.10 18.58 0.93
CA ARG A 279 -3.27 19.78 1.76
C ARG A 279 -4.69 19.93 2.28
N GLU A 280 -5.70 19.74 1.43
CA GLU A 280 -7.10 19.86 1.81
C GLU A 280 -7.53 18.76 2.77
N GLU A 281 -7.04 17.53 2.57
CA GLU A 281 -7.26 16.41 3.49
C GLU A 281 -6.68 16.68 4.89
N GLN A 282 -5.61 17.48 4.99
CA GLN A 282 -4.95 17.82 6.24
C GLN A 282 -5.56 19.04 6.94
N ILE A 283 -6.17 19.98 6.20
CA ILE A 283 -6.88 21.12 6.78
C ILE A 283 -8.11 20.67 7.60
N GLN A 284 -8.66 19.50 7.32
CA GLN A 284 -9.72 18.89 8.14
C GLN A 284 -9.23 18.36 9.50
N VAL A 285 -7.91 18.25 9.69
CA VAL A 285 -7.26 17.83 10.94
C VAL A 285 -6.74 19.07 11.67
N LYS A 286 -7.36 19.43 12.78
CA LYS A 286 -6.97 20.56 13.62
C LYS A 286 -5.77 20.24 14.52
N ASP A 287 -4.73 19.60 14.02
CA ASP A 287 -3.56 19.28 14.82
C ASP A 287 -2.34 20.08 14.30
N GLU A 288 -1.87 21.05 15.11
CA GLU A 288 -0.79 21.98 14.73
C GLU A 288 0.55 21.29 14.45
N GLU A 289 0.81 20.12 15.05
CA GLU A 289 2.04 19.36 14.83
C GLU A 289 2.08 18.71 13.44
N GLU A 290 0.98 18.15 12.97
CA GLU A 290 0.88 17.57 11.62
C GLU A 290 1.02 18.67 10.54
N ILE A 291 0.47 19.85 10.78
CA ILE A 291 0.61 21.03 9.90
C ILE A 291 2.07 21.47 9.79
N LYS A 292 2.85 21.37 10.86
CA LYS A 292 4.26 21.75 10.86
C LYS A 292 5.12 20.77 10.05
N VAL A 293 4.91 19.49 10.24
CA VAL A 293 5.59 18.43 9.46
C VAL A 293 5.28 18.55 7.97
N PHE A 294 4.06 18.93 7.63
CA PHE A 294 3.65 19.16 6.25
C PHE A 294 4.28 20.42 5.61
N LYS A 295 4.32 21.53 6.33
CA LYS A 295 4.99 22.75 5.86
C LYS A 295 6.48 22.50 5.57
N ASP A 296 7.12 21.66 6.35
CA ASP A 296 8.52 21.27 6.12
C ASP A 296 8.66 20.34 4.89
N LYS A 297 7.72 19.44 4.64
CA LYS A 297 7.67 18.63 3.41
C LYS A 297 7.46 19.49 2.16
N ILE A 298 6.57 20.50 2.20
CA ILE A 298 6.36 21.47 1.09
C ILE A 298 7.62 22.28 0.79
N LYS A 299 8.34 22.73 1.81
CA LYS A 299 9.61 23.47 1.61
C LYS A 299 10.66 22.64 0.90
N ILE A 300 10.73 21.33 1.21
CA ILE A 300 11.66 20.38 0.59
C ILE A 300 11.32 20.21 -0.89
N VAL A 301 10.02 20.11 -1.24
CA VAL A 301 9.59 19.94 -2.63
C VAL A 301 9.81 21.21 -3.45
N LYS A 302 9.48 22.39 -2.90
CA LYS A 302 9.78 23.66 -3.57
C LYS A 302 11.27 23.86 -3.82
N ALA A 303 12.12 23.53 -2.84
CA ALA A 303 13.57 23.58 -3.02
C ALA A 303 14.09 22.59 -4.08
N ALA A 304 13.36 21.49 -4.32
CA ALA A 304 13.67 20.54 -5.41
C ALA A 304 13.23 21.08 -6.79
N GLU A 305 12.12 21.83 -6.86
CA GLU A 305 11.65 22.52 -8.08
C GLU A 305 12.57 23.67 -8.49
N ASP A 306 13.10 24.39 -7.50
CA ASP A 306 14.03 25.51 -7.71
C ASP A 306 15.47 25.03 -8.02
N GLY A 307 15.72 23.74 -8.11
CA GLY A 307 17.04 23.17 -8.43
C GLY A 307 18.04 23.14 -7.28
N ASP A 308 17.62 23.53 -6.08
CA ASP A 308 18.50 23.64 -4.89
C ASP A 308 18.72 22.30 -4.17
N ILE A 309 18.05 21.19 -4.59
CA ILE A 309 18.23 19.86 -3.99
C ILE A 309 18.44 18.82 -5.08
N PHE A 310 19.66 18.29 -5.16
CA PHE A 310 19.97 17.09 -5.95
C PHE A 310 19.47 15.85 -5.20
N PHE A 311 18.53 15.11 -5.79
CA PHE A 311 18.16 13.76 -5.32
C PHE A 311 19.23 12.73 -5.70
N GLY A 312 20.38 12.83 -5.02
CA GLY A 312 21.35 11.73 -5.00
C GLY A 312 20.93 10.75 -3.92
N GLY A 313 20.75 9.45 -4.26
CA GLY A 313 20.49 8.40 -3.29
C GLY A 313 21.49 8.46 -2.14
N ASP A 314 21.11 7.99 -0.96
CA ASP A 314 21.85 7.79 0.29
C ASP A 314 22.01 8.96 1.28
N SER A 315 21.99 10.21 0.86
CA SER A 315 22.26 11.31 1.81
C SER A 315 21.03 11.77 2.61
N TYR A 316 19.83 11.48 2.12
CA TYR A 316 18.59 12.01 2.72
C TYR A 316 18.12 11.23 3.96
N MET A 317 18.30 9.91 3.96
CA MET A 317 17.97 9.05 5.11
C MET A 317 18.90 9.30 6.30
N ASN A 318 20.18 9.53 6.06
CA ASN A 318 21.16 9.83 7.12
C ASN A 318 20.91 11.18 7.83
N LYS A 319 20.36 12.20 7.13
CA LYS A 319 20.00 13.47 7.75
C LYS A 319 18.74 13.38 8.63
N ARG A 320 17.82 12.45 8.32
CA ARG A 320 16.63 12.23 9.14
C ARG A 320 16.93 11.52 10.46
N LEU A 321 17.92 10.62 10.46
CA LEU A 321 18.39 9.92 11.66
C LEU A 321 19.26 10.83 12.57
N SER A 322 20.06 11.73 12.00
CA SER A 322 20.92 12.64 12.78
C SER A 322 20.13 13.77 13.49
N ARG A 323 18.95 14.14 13.00
CA ARG A 323 18.11 15.15 13.67
C ARG A 323 17.22 14.59 14.78
N ARG A 324 17.03 13.28 14.89
CA ARG A 324 16.33 12.66 16.04
C ARG A 324 17.18 12.56 17.31
N ASN A 325 18.48 12.82 17.24
CA ASN A 325 19.40 12.76 18.37
C ASN A 325 19.84 14.13 18.92
N LEU A 326 19.22 15.21 18.52
CA LEU A 326 19.51 16.53 19.06
C LEU A 326 18.21 17.13 19.63
N ASP A 327 18.28 17.39 20.94
CA ASP A 327 17.35 18.15 21.79
C ASP A 327 16.32 17.32 22.61
N TYR A 328 16.86 16.64 23.62
CA TYR A 328 16.21 16.53 24.93
C TYR A 328 17.24 16.76 26.03
N ASP A 329 17.53 18.02 26.24
CA ASP A 329 18.19 18.46 27.47
C ASP A 329 17.14 19.25 28.28
N PHE A 330 16.51 18.59 29.24
CA PHE A 330 15.68 19.24 30.25
C PHE A 330 16.58 19.63 31.42
N GLY A 331 17.07 20.86 31.35
CA GLY A 331 17.66 21.53 32.49
C GLY A 331 16.67 21.65 33.64
N SER A 332 17.11 21.13 34.77
CA SER A 332 16.61 21.32 36.14
C SER A 332 16.20 22.76 36.46
N ARG A 333 14.95 22.96 36.87
CA ARG A 333 14.57 23.69 38.11
C ARG A 333 13.09 23.49 38.41
#